data_c79313b9f80d8f76a2ea9c8faad13438
#
_entry.id   c79313b9f80d8f76a2ea9c8faad13438
#
_cell.length_a   1.000
_cell.length_b   1.000
_cell.length_c   1.000
_cell.angle_alpha   90.00
_cell.angle_beta   90.00
_cell.angle_gamma   90.00
#
_symmetry.space_group_name_H-M   'P 1'
#
loop_
_entity.id
_entity.type
_entity.pdbx_description
1 polymer ?
#
loop_
_entity_poly.entity_id
_entity_poly.type
_entity_poly.pdbx_seq_one_letter_code
_entity_poly.pdbx_strand_id
1 'polypeptide(L)'
;MALLLLLVSPAFACTSFLVGRLASADGSAFITYNQDDYGMFGRLSYYPAADHPKGTMRAIVEGDTGRPLGSIPEAAHTYAVMGYINEHQVGVTETTFGGREELMDPKGVVDYTTLMTLALQRAKTAREAIRVMTSLVNEYGYASSGESFSICDPNEIWILEMIGKGPDQKGVVWVAVRIPDDCISCHANQSRIHRFNMKDKKNVMCSPDVISFARSKGYFDGPDSEFSFSQAYAPADFSALRICDARAWSFFNHFVEGMDKYIPSVDGRHIGTAEPLPLWFKPSKPVSLSQVMDAMRDHYEGTPFDLTSDPGCGLYTAPYRPTPLFWDYKGKKYFHERPISTQQTAASVVVQVRSSLPNPIGGVIWFANDDANMAPYVPVHCGATAAPACFDPKDADEINFSENSAFWMQNWVANMVYPRYSRLFPDLLTARREVENRFLEQQADFEKQMLALSKQTAQLADALTKRAEQDADF
;
A
#
# COMPACT_ATOMS: atom_id res chain seq x y z
N MET A 1 -5.40 41.06 10.26
CA MET A 1 -6.05 40.25 9.24
C MET A 1 -5.23 38.96 9.15
N ALA A 2 -5.59 37.95 9.94
CA ALA A 2 -4.90 36.66 9.97
C ALA A 2 -5.35 35.87 8.75
N LEU A 3 -4.43 35.60 7.83
CA LEU A 3 -4.62 34.71 6.69
C LEU A 3 -4.70 33.29 7.28
N LEU A 4 -5.92 32.77 7.43
CA LEU A 4 -6.13 31.36 7.71
C LEU A 4 -5.75 30.61 6.41
N LEU A 5 -4.52 30.15 6.31
CA LEU A 5 -4.16 29.12 5.37
C LEU A 5 -4.89 27.84 5.84
N LEU A 6 -6.05 27.60 5.24
CA LEU A 6 -6.62 26.27 5.21
C LEU A 6 -5.62 25.39 4.44
N LEU A 7 -4.75 24.71 5.16
CA LEU A 7 -4.01 23.58 4.63
C LEU A 7 -5.06 22.55 4.22
N VAL A 8 -5.42 22.56 2.94
CA VAL A 8 -6.03 21.39 2.32
C VAL A 8 -4.97 20.31 2.47
N SER A 9 -5.17 19.38 3.38
CA SER A 9 -4.35 18.18 3.43
C SER A 9 -4.34 17.60 2.02
N PRO A 10 -3.18 17.42 1.37
CA PRO A 10 -3.14 16.69 0.13
C PRO A 10 -3.82 15.36 0.41
N ALA A 11 -4.82 15.00 -0.38
CA ALA A 11 -5.47 13.71 -0.25
C ALA A 11 -4.47 12.66 -0.73
N PHE A 12 -3.58 12.22 0.15
CA PHE A 12 -2.80 11.01 -0.06
C PHE A 12 -3.79 9.92 -0.42
N ALA A 13 -3.60 9.29 -1.52
CA ALA A 13 -4.55 8.30 -1.97
C ALA A 13 -3.79 7.10 -2.53
N CYS A 14 -3.68 6.11 -1.74
CA CYS A 14 -3.00 4.86 -2.00
C CYS A 14 -4.01 3.74 -2.22
N THR A 15 -3.60 2.63 -2.82
CA THR A 15 -4.43 1.43 -2.95
C THR A 15 -3.61 0.21 -2.59
N SER A 16 -4.16 -0.67 -1.76
CA SER A 16 -3.51 -1.90 -1.34
C SER A 16 -4.46 -3.09 -1.45
N PHE A 17 -4.00 -4.15 -2.14
CA PHE A 17 -4.67 -5.43 -2.24
C PHE A 17 -3.98 -6.48 -1.38
N LEU A 18 -4.75 -7.46 -0.93
CA LEU A 18 -4.24 -8.62 -0.20
C LEU A 18 -4.82 -9.87 -0.85
N VAL A 19 -3.95 -10.85 -1.15
CA VAL A 19 -4.35 -12.15 -1.69
C VAL A 19 -3.76 -13.25 -0.81
N GLY A 20 -4.63 -14.06 -0.21
CA GLY A 20 -4.23 -15.17 0.63
C GLY A 20 -3.58 -16.30 -0.16
N ARG A 21 -2.68 -17.04 0.47
CA ARG A 21 -1.89 -18.10 -0.19
C ARG A 21 -2.71 -19.23 -0.80
N LEU A 22 -3.93 -19.49 -0.33
CA LEU A 22 -4.86 -20.45 -0.90
C LEU A 22 -5.84 -19.82 -1.89
N ALA A 23 -5.87 -18.49 -1.98
CA ALA A 23 -6.59 -17.75 -3.01
C ALA A 23 -5.73 -17.52 -4.27
N SER A 24 -4.42 -17.66 -4.17
CA SER A 24 -3.49 -17.49 -5.29
C SER A 24 -3.31 -18.77 -6.11
N ALA A 25 -2.85 -18.60 -7.36
CA ALA A 25 -2.66 -19.70 -8.29
C ALA A 25 -1.42 -20.57 -8.01
N ASP A 26 -0.41 -20.02 -7.32
CA ASP A 26 0.90 -20.63 -7.09
C ASP A 26 1.22 -20.86 -5.60
N GLY A 27 0.27 -20.58 -4.70
CA GLY A 27 0.46 -20.68 -3.26
C GLY A 27 1.22 -19.52 -2.62
N SER A 28 1.50 -18.46 -3.37
CA SER A 28 2.03 -17.19 -2.84
C SER A 28 0.98 -16.44 -2.05
N ALA A 29 1.39 -15.68 -1.04
CA ALA A 29 0.58 -14.58 -0.54
C ALA A 29 1.08 -13.26 -1.15
N PHE A 30 0.15 -12.33 -1.42
CA PHE A 30 0.47 -11.03 -1.98
C PHE A 30 -0.10 -9.91 -1.12
N ILE A 31 0.67 -8.83 -0.98
CA ILE A 31 0.16 -7.49 -0.63
C ILE A 31 0.65 -6.51 -1.67
N THR A 32 -0.12 -5.45 -1.94
CA THR A 32 0.25 -4.48 -2.97
C THR A 32 0.23 -3.05 -2.45
N TYR A 33 0.79 -2.12 -3.22
CA TYR A 33 0.78 -0.71 -2.89
C TYR A 33 0.89 0.15 -4.16
N ASN A 34 -0.11 1.00 -4.43
CA ASN A 34 0.07 2.16 -5.28
C ASN A 34 0.30 3.36 -4.36
N GLN A 35 1.45 3.99 -4.49
CA GLN A 35 1.83 5.17 -3.75
C GLN A 35 1.46 6.41 -4.57
N ASP A 36 0.35 7.03 -4.21
CA ASP A 36 -0.25 8.05 -5.07
C ASP A 36 -0.19 9.45 -4.44
N ASP A 37 0.80 10.23 -4.83
CA ASP A 37 0.91 11.65 -4.56
C ASP A 37 1.83 12.33 -5.57
N TYR A 38 1.44 13.50 -6.09
CA TYR A 38 2.26 14.26 -7.04
C TYR A 38 3.58 14.78 -6.47
N GLY A 39 3.71 14.87 -5.15
CA GLY A 39 4.93 15.32 -4.47
C GLY A 39 5.90 14.19 -4.16
N MET A 40 5.56 12.93 -4.50
CA MET A 40 6.41 11.79 -4.20
C MET A 40 7.30 11.40 -5.38
N PHE A 41 8.45 10.86 -5.05
CA PHE A 41 9.41 10.27 -5.99
C PHE A 41 9.47 8.76 -5.78
N GLY A 42 9.14 7.98 -6.82
CA GLY A 42 9.19 6.53 -6.76
C GLY A 42 10.62 6.01 -6.59
N ARG A 43 10.91 5.44 -5.41
CA ARG A 43 12.25 4.94 -5.05
C ARG A 43 12.16 3.58 -4.39
N LEU A 44 13.04 2.67 -4.78
CA LEU A 44 13.22 1.38 -4.12
C LEU A 44 14.50 1.43 -3.27
N SER A 45 14.35 1.68 -1.98
CA SER A 45 15.48 1.81 -1.06
C SER A 45 15.90 0.46 -0.48
N TYR A 46 17.20 0.28 -0.29
CA TYR A 46 17.78 -0.85 0.44
C TYR A 46 18.41 -0.41 1.76
N TYR A 47 18.04 -1.09 2.84
CA TYR A 47 18.62 -0.91 4.17
C TYR A 47 19.32 -2.21 4.58
N PRO A 48 20.66 -2.24 4.73
CA PRO A 48 21.38 -3.44 5.13
C PRO A 48 21.06 -3.85 6.58
N ALA A 49 21.14 -5.15 6.84
CA ALA A 49 21.14 -5.64 8.22
C ALA A 49 22.35 -5.07 8.98
N ALA A 50 22.15 -4.73 10.26
CA ALA A 50 23.21 -4.15 11.09
C ALA A 50 23.05 -4.47 12.56
N ASP A 51 24.19 -4.60 13.25
CA ASP A 51 24.27 -4.65 14.71
C ASP A 51 24.58 -3.25 15.25
N HIS A 52 23.90 -2.83 16.29
CA HIS A 52 24.00 -1.49 16.85
C HIS A 52 24.53 -1.53 18.29
N PRO A 53 25.50 -0.67 18.65
CA PRO A 53 25.97 -0.53 20.02
C PRO A 53 24.84 -0.19 21.00
N LYS A 54 24.94 -0.67 22.23
CA LYS A 54 23.96 -0.32 23.28
C LYS A 54 23.89 1.20 23.48
N GLY A 55 22.68 1.73 23.46
CA GLY A 55 22.43 3.17 23.63
C GLY A 55 22.45 3.96 22.33
N THR A 56 22.59 3.30 21.17
CA THR A 56 22.42 3.97 19.86
C THR A 56 21.00 4.54 19.78
N MET A 57 20.90 5.78 19.32
CA MET A 57 19.64 6.47 19.07
C MET A 57 19.42 6.62 17.57
N ARG A 58 18.19 6.37 17.13
CA ARG A 58 17.75 6.58 15.76
C ARG A 58 16.96 7.89 15.67
N ALA A 59 17.43 8.81 14.85
CA ALA A 59 16.65 9.99 14.50
C ALA A 59 15.42 9.60 13.68
N ILE A 60 14.28 10.20 13.99
CA ILE A 60 13.02 10.01 13.27
C ILE A 60 12.71 11.29 12.52
N VAL A 61 12.44 11.11 11.23
CA VAL A 61 12.11 12.18 10.30
C VAL A 61 10.79 11.78 9.63
N GLU A 62 9.86 12.73 9.54
CA GLU A 62 8.59 12.54 8.85
C GLU A 62 8.85 12.29 7.36
N GLY A 63 8.34 11.19 6.84
CA GLY A 63 8.67 10.76 5.48
C GLY A 63 8.21 11.73 4.40
N ASP A 64 7.03 12.31 4.57
CA ASP A 64 6.42 13.16 3.53
C ASP A 64 7.06 14.56 3.45
N THR A 65 7.54 15.09 4.57
CA THR A 65 8.00 16.48 4.64
C THR A 65 9.48 16.64 4.97
N GLY A 66 10.14 15.57 5.41
CA GLY A 66 11.52 15.64 5.92
C GLY A 66 11.64 16.33 7.28
N ARG A 67 10.54 16.65 7.97
CA ARG A 67 10.52 17.32 9.26
C ARG A 67 11.07 16.40 10.36
N PRO A 68 12.05 16.84 11.18
CA PRO A 68 12.49 16.07 12.35
C PRO A 68 11.36 15.90 13.36
N LEU A 69 11.07 14.66 13.78
CA LEU A 69 10.06 14.34 14.79
C LEU A 69 10.68 14.06 16.16
N GLY A 70 11.92 13.57 16.21
CA GLY A 70 12.60 13.23 17.44
C GLY A 70 13.60 12.10 17.28
N SER A 71 13.79 11.31 18.33
CA SER A 71 14.63 10.12 18.28
C SER A 71 14.10 9.03 19.23
N ILE A 72 14.37 7.78 18.87
CA ILE A 72 14.02 6.60 19.67
C ILE A 72 15.27 5.71 19.83
N PRO A 73 15.34 4.83 20.83
CA PRO A 73 16.39 3.83 20.92
C PRO A 73 16.39 2.91 19.69
N GLU A 74 17.59 2.69 19.13
CA GLU A 74 17.74 1.73 18.06
C GLU A 74 17.71 0.30 18.60
N ALA A 75 17.19 -0.65 17.81
CA ALA A 75 17.26 -2.06 18.13
C ALA A 75 18.71 -2.54 18.12
N ALA A 76 19.04 -3.54 18.96
CA ALA A 76 20.39 -4.09 19.00
C ALA A 76 20.82 -4.72 17.67
N HIS A 77 19.85 -5.23 16.91
CA HIS A 77 20.00 -5.74 15.55
C HIS A 77 18.84 -5.28 14.69
N THR A 78 19.12 -4.87 13.46
CA THR A 78 18.12 -4.55 12.43
C THR A 78 18.28 -5.49 11.25
N TYR A 79 17.14 -5.98 10.72
CA TYR A 79 17.13 -6.85 9.53
C TYR A 79 17.28 -6.05 8.25
N ALA A 80 17.79 -6.71 7.20
CA ALA A 80 17.84 -6.12 5.87
C ALA A 80 16.45 -5.91 5.31
N VAL A 81 16.25 -4.75 4.66
CA VAL A 81 14.96 -4.37 4.05
C VAL A 81 15.19 -3.93 2.62
N MET A 82 14.41 -4.49 1.70
CA MET A 82 14.32 -4.08 0.30
C MET A 82 12.95 -3.45 0.07
N GLY A 83 12.88 -2.12 0.06
CA GLY A 83 11.62 -1.38 -0.07
C GLY A 83 10.59 -1.77 1.00
N TYR A 84 9.60 -2.53 0.62
CA TYR A 84 8.44 -2.91 1.45
C TYR A 84 8.49 -4.36 1.95
N ILE A 85 9.64 -5.04 1.83
CA ILE A 85 9.86 -6.41 2.30
C ILE A 85 11.21 -6.55 3.00
N ASN A 86 11.30 -7.41 4.03
CA ASN A 86 12.57 -7.71 4.69
C ASN A 86 13.12 -9.09 4.32
N GLU A 87 14.33 -9.41 4.77
CA GLU A 87 15.03 -10.67 4.54
C GLU A 87 14.32 -11.92 5.10
N HIS A 88 13.30 -11.75 5.95
CA HIS A 88 12.45 -12.81 6.49
C HIS A 88 11.13 -12.96 5.73
N GLN A 89 10.96 -12.30 4.60
CA GLN A 89 9.72 -12.23 3.83
C GLN A 89 8.54 -11.57 4.60
N VAL A 90 8.82 -10.71 5.57
CA VAL A 90 7.76 -9.86 6.13
C VAL A 90 7.57 -8.67 5.19
N GLY A 91 6.34 -8.45 4.74
CA GLY A 91 5.96 -7.31 3.91
C GLY A 91 5.04 -6.37 4.67
N VAL A 92 5.18 -5.06 4.44
CA VAL A 92 4.29 -4.01 5.00
C VAL A 92 4.04 -2.95 3.93
N THR A 93 2.76 -2.68 3.67
CA THR A 93 2.28 -1.59 2.81
C THR A 93 1.13 -0.86 3.51
N GLU A 94 0.66 0.27 2.99
CA GLU A 94 -0.32 1.08 3.70
C GLU A 94 -1.33 1.79 2.78
N THR A 95 -2.36 2.39 3.39
CA THR A 95 -3.17 3.48 2.83
C THR A 95 -3.69 4.36 3.95
N THR A 96 -3.48 5.66 3.84
CA THR A 96 -4.00 6.65 4.79
C THR A 96 -5.51 6.78 4.68
N PHE A 97 -6.27 6.50 5.73
CA PHE A 97 -7.72 6.74 5.74
C PHE A 97 -8.12 8.06 6.43
N GLY A 98 -7.17 8.76 7.03
CA GLY A 98 -7.40 10.02 7.73
C GLY A 98 -8.19 9.82 9.03
N GLY A 99 -9.51 9.65 8.93
CA GLY A 99 -10.41 9.46 10.05
C GLY A 99 -10.71 10.76 10.78
N ARG A 100 -10.90 10.71 12.11
CA ARG A 100 -11.21 11.87 12.92
C ARG A 100 -9.98 12.75 13.15
N GLU A 101 -9.95 13.94 12.56
CA GLU A 101 -8.82 14.87 12.62
C GLU A 101 -8.40 15.24 14.05
N GLU A 102 -9.37 15.35 14.98
CA GLU A 102 -9.11 15.66 16.39
C GLU A 102 -8.31 14.57 17.13
N LEU A 103 -8.12 13.40 16.51
CA LEU A 103 -7.33 12.30 17.06
C LEU A 103 -5.86 12.31 16.64
N MET A 104 -5.44 13.22 15.78
CA MET A 104 -4.02 13.40 15.47
C MET A 104 -3.25 13.90 16.70
N ASP A 105 -2.05 13.35 16.90
CA ASP A 105 -1.10 13.80 17.93
C ASP A 105 0.07 14.56 17.29
N PRO A 106 0.07 15.91 17.28
CA PRO A 106 1.13 16.69 16.68
C PRO A 106 2.48 16.57 17.41
N LYS A 107 2.50 15.94 18.58
CA LYS A 107 3.69 15.67 19.41
C LYS A 107 4.19 14.24 19.26
N GLY A 108 3.51 13.41 18.47
CA GLY A 108 3.96 12.06 18.16
C GLY A 108 5.35 12.06 17.54
N VAL A 109 6.13 11.03 17.84
CA VAL A 109 7.53 10.91 17.35
C VAL A 109 7.62 9.97 16.16
N VAL A 110 6.67 9.06 15.98
CA VAL A 110 6.72 8.06 14.90
C VAL A 110 5.59 8.32 13.90
N ASP A 111 5.95 8.58 12.65
CA ASP A 111 5.04 8.69 11.53
C ASP A 111 4.80 7.31 10.87
N TYR A 112 3.84 7.23 9.94
CA TYR A 112 3.46 5.97 9.29
C TYR A 112 4.58 5.38 8.42
N THR A 113 5.35 6.20 7.68
CA THR A 113 6.42 5.73 6.78
C THR A 113 7.59 5.14 7.58
N THR A 114 8.03 5.86 8.61
CA THR A 114 9.06 5.38 9.53
C THR A 114 8.59 4.13 10.27
N LEU A 115 7.31 4.07 10.65
CA LEU A 115 6.73 2.91 11.35
C LEU A 115 6.82 1.63 10.52
N MET A 116 6.55 1.70 9.20
CA MET A 116 6.72 0.56 8.28
C MET A 116 8.17 0.08 8.26
N THR A 117 9.13 1.00 8.08
CA THR A 117 10.55 0.66 8.06
C THR A 117 11.01 0.03 9.37
N LEU A 118 10.60 0.60 10.51
CA LEU A 118 10.93 0.06 11.84
C LEU A 118 10.35 -1.34 12.07
N ALA A 119 9.13 -1.60 11.59
CA ALA A 119 8.52 -2.91 11.66
C ALA A 119 9.29 -3.94 10.84
N LEU A 120 9.65 -3.59 9.59
CA LEU A 120 10.43 -4.46 8.70
C LEU A 120 11.82 -4.75 9.26
N GLN A 121 12.49 -3.77 9.87
CA GLN A 121 13.80 -3.93 10.47
C GLN A 121 13.81 -4.74 11.78
N ARG A 122 12.65 -4.98 12.41
CA ARG A 122 12.56 -5.55 13.77
C ARG A 122 11.69 -6.79 13.89
N ALA A 123 11.02 -7.22 12.80
CA ALA A 123 10.08 -8.33 12.83
C ALA A 123 10.49 -9.47 11.88
N LYS A 124 10.23 -10.73 12.30
CA LYS A 124 10.41 -11.95 11.50
C LYS A 124 9.08 -12.57 11.04
N THR A 125 7.97 -12.05 11.54
CA THR A 125 6.62 -12.53 11.20
C THR A 125 5.65 -11.36 11.15
N ALA A 126 4.52 -11.52 10.46
CA ALA A 126 3.46 -10.53 10.39
C ALA A 126 2.95 -10.14 11.79
N ARG A 127 2.79 -11.11 12.69
CA ARG A 127 2.36 -10.85 14.08
C ARG A 127 3.39 -10.08 14.90
N GLU A 128 4.69 -10.32 14.68
CA GLU A 128 5.74 -9.52 15.30
C GLU A 128 5.72 -8.08 14.77
N ALA A 129 5.54 -7.89 13.45
CA ALA A 129 5.41 -6.57 12.86
C ALA A 129 4.27 -5.77 13.50
N ILE A 130 3.06 -6.36 13.65
CA ILE A 130 1.93 -5.73 14.35
C ILE A 130 2.31 -5.33 15.78
N ARG A 131 2.98 -6.20 16.54
CA ARG A 131 3.39 -5.88 17.92
C ARG A 131 4.44 -4.78 17.96
N VAL A 132 5.43 -4.81 17.07
CA VAL A 132 6.45 -3.75 16.96
C VAL A 132 5.79 -2.41 16.68
N MET A 133 4.96 -2.35 15.65
CA MET A 133 4.26 -1.12 15.26
C MET A 133 3.44 -0.55 16.41
N THR A 134 2.56 -1.36 17.00
CA THR A 134 1.65 -0.91 18.04
C THR A 134 2.37 -0.54 19.35
N SER A 135 3.48 -1.21 19.67
CA SER A 135 4.29 -0.89 20.84
C SER A 135 5.04 0.44 20.68
N LEU A 136 5.66 0.66 19.51
CA LEU A 136 6.41 1.90 19.23
C LEU A 136 5.51 3.15 19.30
N VAL A 137 4.34 3.10 18.64
CA VAL A 137 3.43 4.26 18.66
C VAL A 137 2.78 4.49 20.04
N ASN A 138 2.59 3.44 20.85
CA ASN A 138 2.13 3.60 22.22
C ASN A 138 3.21 4.21 23.14
N GLU A 139 4.49 3.88 22.91
CA GLU A 139 5.61 4.39 23.72
C GLU A 139 6.02 5.80 23.29
N TYR A 140 6.13 6.07 21.99
CA TYR A 140 6.71 7.32 21.47
C TYR A 140 5.68 8.28 20.89
N GLY A 141 4.41 7.88 20.73
CA GLY A 141 3.35 8.66 20.10
C GLY A 141 3.34 8.52 18.58
N TYR A 142 2.17 8.75 17.98
CA TYR A 142 1.91 8.57 16.56
C TYR A 142 1.62 9.93 15.89
N ALA A 143 2.46 10.33 14.95
CA ALA A 143 2.44 11.67 14.35
C ALA A 143 1.52 11.80 13.12
N SER A 144 0.99 10.67 12.61
CA SER A 144 0.17 10.68 11.39
C SER A 144 -1.33 10.58 11.70
N SER A 145 -2.15 10.78 10.68
CA SER A 145 -3.60 10.52 10.71
C SER A 145 -3.90 9.01 10.76
N GLY A 146 -5.16 8.61 10.58
CA GLY A 146 -5.52 7.21 10.60
C GLY A 146 -4.97 6.43 9.41
N GLU A 147 -4.43 5.23 9.67
CA GLU A 147 -3.76 4.36 8.69
C GLU A 147 -4.30 2.94 8.68
N SER A 148 -4.42 2.38 7.47
CA SER A 148 -4.60 0.96 7.20
C SER A 148 -3.29 0.38 6.68
N PHE A 149 -2.75 -0.64 7.36
CA PHE A 149 -1.55 -1.35 6.91
C PHE A 149 -1.92 -2.75 6.45
N SER A 150 -1.45 -3.13 5.26
CA SER A 150 -1.36 -4.54 4.85
C SER A 150 -0.05 -5.11 5.37
N ILE A 151 -0.12 -6.23 6.09
CA ILE A 151 1.05 -6.88 6.68
C ILE A 151 1.01 -8.36 6.29
N CYS A 152 2.11 -8.89 5.74
CA CYS A 152 2.19 -10.29 5.37
C CYS A 152 3.48 -10.96 5.86
N ASP A 153 3.41 -12.25 5.97
CA ASP A 153 4.53 -13.19 5.93
C ASP A 153 4.13 -14.41 5.07
N PRO A 154 5.00 -15.41 4.83
CA PRO A 154 4.63 -16.56 4.00
C PRO A 154 3.43 -17.39 4.47
N ASN A 155 2.92 -17.16 5.67
CA ASN A 155 1.87 -17.95 6.30
C ASN A 155 0.57 -17.18 6.54
N GLU A 156 0.65 -15.85 6.71
CA GLU A 156 -0.48 -15.03 7.13
C GLU A 156 -0.47 -13.67 6.45
N ILE A 157 -1.67 -13.15 6.17
CA ILE A 157 -1.88 -11.75 5.74
C ILE A 157 -2.87 -11.06 6.69
N TRP A 158 -2.61 -9.80 7.00
CA TRP A 158 -3.34 -9.02 7.98
C TRP A 158 -3.66 -7.62 7.45
N ILE A 159 -4.79 -7.06 7.87
CA ILE A 159 -5.03 -5.61 7.84
C ILE A 159 -4.95 -5.12 9.28
N LEU A 160 -4.10 -4.12 9.53
CA LEU A 160 -3.99 -3.39 10.78
C LEU A 160 -4.49 -1.97 10.53
N GLU A 161 -5.53 -1.54 11.24
CA GLU A 161 -6.01 -0.17 11.23
C GLU A 161 -5.74 0.50 12.57
N MET A 162 -5.18 1.71 12.53
CA MET A 162 -4.87 2.49 13.72
C MET A 162 -5.13 3.97 13.54
N ILE A 163 -5.42 4.65 14.63
CA ILE A 163 -5.55 6.12 14.71
C ILE A 163 -5.09 6.61 16.08
N GLY A 164 -4.54 7.81 16.13
CA GLY A 164 -4.10 8.44 17.37
C GLY A 164 -5.23 8.63 18.41
N LYS A 165 -4.85 9.07 19.59
CA LYS A 165 -5.79 9.40 20.69
C LYS A 165 -5.97 10.90 20.90
N GLY A 166 -5.38 11.73 20.03
CA GLY A 166 -5.39 13.17 20.11
C GLY A 166 -4.24 13.76 20.93
N PRO A 167 -4.12 15.08 20.96
CA PRO A 167 -2.95 15.79 21.51
C PRO A 167 -2.76 15.62 23.03
N ASP A 168 -3.80 15.16 23.73
CA ASP A 168 -3.81 15.04 25.19
C ASP A 168 -3.48 13.62 25.68
N GLN A 169 -3.47 12.64 24.80
CA GLN A 169 -3.24 11.24 25.15
C GLN A 169 -2.34 10.53 24.15
N LYS A 170 -1.12 10.19 24.58
CA LYS A 170 -0.17 9.43 23.76
C LYS A 170 -0.69 8.06 23.35
N GLY A 171 -0.30 7.60 22.16
CA GLY A 171 -0.58 6.28 21.64
C GLY A 171 -1.74 6.25 20.67
N VAL A 172 -2.18 5.05 20.34
CA VAL A 172 -3.21 4.78 19.33
C VAL A 172 -4.29 3.84 19.84
N VAL A 173 -5.48 3.92 19.25
CA VAL A 173 -6.43 2.80 19.21
C VAL A 173 -6.26 2.07 17.89
N TRP A 174 -6.35 0.75 17.92
CA TRP A 174 -6.08 -0.08 16.76
C TRP A 174 -6.78 -1.42 16.80
N VAL A 175 -6.97 -1.99 15.63
CA VAL A 175 -7.43 -3.36 15.43
C VAL A 175 -6.70 -3.98 14.24
N ALA A 176 -6.26 -5.22 14.38
CA ALA A 176 -5.70 -6.02 13.31
C ALA A 176 -6.56 -7.27 13.08
N VAL A 177 -6.90 -7.55 11.83
CA VAL A 177 -7.70 -8.70 11.44
C VAL A 177 -6.95 -9.51 10.40
N ARG A 178 -6.80 -10.82 10.68
CA ARG A 178 -6.22 -11.77 9.75
C ARG A 178 -7.23 -12.05 8.62
N ILE A 179 -6.78 -11.90 7.40
CA ILE A 179 -7.57 -12.28 6.23
C ILE A 179 -7.48 -13.80 6.05
N PRO A 180 -8.60 -14.51 5.79
CA PRO A 180 -8.56 -15.95 5.56
C PRO A 180 -7.67 -16.32 4.37
N ASP A 181 -6.96 -17.44 4.48
CA ASP A 181 -5.96 -17.87 3.49
C ASP A 181 -6.54 -18.06 2.08
N ASP A 182 -7.83 -18.38 1.96
CA ASP A 182 -8.55 -18.60 0.71
C ASP A 182 -9.33 -17.37 0.21
N CYS A 183 -9.05 -16.20 0.78
CA CYS A 183 -9.74 -14.94 0.47
C CYS A 183 -8.79 -13.88 -0.08
N ILE A 184 -9.42 -12.89 -0.73
CA ILE A 184 -8.80 -11.63 -1.16
C ILE A 184 -9.42 -10.47 -0.38
N SER A 185 -8.65 -9.40 -0.17
CA SER A 185 -9.08 -8.18 0.51
C SER A 185 -8.46 -6.95 -0.12
N CYS A 186 -8.98 -5.78 0.23
CA CYS A 186 -8.50 -4.50 -0.29
C CYS A 186 -8.80 -3.38 0.70
N HIS A 187 -7.92 -2.39 0.78
CA HIS A 187 -8.21 -1.08 1.36
C HIS A 187 -7.62 0.03 0.48
N ALA A 188 -8.27 1.18 0.47
CA ALA A 188 -7.95 2.28 -0.41
C ALA A 188 -8.39 3.62 0.20
N ASN A 189 -7.67 4.09 1.21
CA ASN A 189 -7.91 5.34 1.94
C ASN A 189 -9.27 5.44 2.67
N GLN A 190 -9.83 4.30 3.06
CA GLN A 190 -10.96 4.21 3.97
C GLN A 190 -10.73 3.07 4.95
N SER A 191 -11.04 3.30 6.23
CA SER A 191 -11.05 2.25 7.23
C SER A 191 -12.13 1.22 6.87
N ARG A 192 -11.75 -0.06 6.76
CA ARG A 192 -12.60 -1.14 6.28
C ARG A 192 -12.99 -2.15 7.36
N ILE A 193 -12.34 -2.11 8.53
CA ILE A 193 -12.66 -3.01 9.62
C ILE A 193 -13.90 -2.49 10.36
N HIS A 194 -15.05 -3.10 10.08
CA HIS A 194 -16.28 -2.81 10.76
C HIS A 194 -16.36 -3.60 12.08
N ARG A 195 -17.14 -4.67 12.10
CA ARG A 195 -17.31 -5.53 13.28
C ARG A 195 -16.21 -6.59 13.34
N PHE A 196 -15.71 -6.86 14.52
CA PHE A 196 -14.69 -7.87 14.76
C PHE A 196 -14.91 -8.57 16.10
N ASN A 197 -14.44 -9.81 16.23
CA ASN A 197 -14.61 -10.59 17.44
C ASN A 197 -13.35 -10.54 18.32
N MET A 198 -13.33 -9.72 19.35
CA MET A 198 -12.21 -9.58 20.29
C MET A 198 -11.84 -10.87 21.02
N LYS A 199 -12.72 -11.89 21.03
CA LYS A 199 -12.47 -13.20 21.65
C LYS A 199 -11.68 -14.14 20.74
N ASP A 200 -11.67 -13.86 19.42
CA ASP A 200 -10.90 -14.64 18.43
C ASP A 200 -9.42 -14.21 18.42
N LYS A 201 -8.68 -14.61 19.43
CA LYS A 201 -7.24 -14.29 19.58
C LYS A 201 -6.35 -14.87 18.48
N LYS A 202 -6.86 -15.78 17.67
CA LYS A 202 -6.14 -16.34 16.53
C LYS A 202 -6.16 -15.39 15.34
N ASN A 203 -7.28 -14.73 15.10
CA ASN A 203 -7.52 -13.93 13.89
C ASN A 203 -7.73 -12.43 14.18
N VAL A 204 -7.78 -12.02 15.44
CA VAL A 204 -7.97 -10.62 15.84
C VAL A 204 -6.99 -10.23 16.93
N MET A 205 -6.31 -9.11 16.72
CA MET A 205 -5.52 -8.39 17.72
C MET A 205 -6.07 -6.96 17.81
N CYS A 206 -6.13 -6.37 18.98
CA CYS A 206 -6.59 -4.98 19.13
C CYS A 206 -6.05 -4.34 20.41
N SER A 207 -6.07 -3.02 20.45
CA SER A 207 -5.79 -2.29 21.69
C SER A 207 -6.87 -2.61 22.75
N PRO A 208 -6.48 -2.74 24.02
CA PRO A 208 -7.43 -3.13 25.07
C PRO A 208 -8.54 -2.11 25.28
N ASP A 209 -8.31 -0.88 24.90
CA ASP A 209 -9.21 0.25 25.08
C ASP A 209 -9.93 0.70 23.79
N VAL A 210 -9.86 -0.09 22.72
CA VAL A 210 -10.44 0.27 21.42
C VAL A 210 -11.93 0.64 21.48
N ILE A 211 -12.72 0.00 22.35
CA ILE A 211 -14.15 0.31 22.53
C ILE A 211 -14.36 1.37 23.62
N SER A 212 -13.69 1.23 24.76
CA SER A 212 -13.87 2.16 25.88
C SER A 212 -13.39 3.58 25.54
N PHE A 213 -12.35 3.72 24.72
CA PHE A 213 -11.91 5.01 24.20
C PHE A 213 -12.97 5.65 23.29
N ALA A 214 -13.58 4.88 22.37
CA ALA A 214 -14.68 5.38 21.54
C ALA A 214 -15.86 5.88 22.39
N ARG A 215 -16.22 5.14 23.44
CA ARG A 215 -17.27 5.56 24.37
C ARG A 215 -16.91 6.85 25.12
N SER A 216 -15.67 6.97 25.59
CA SER A 216 -15.21 8.17 26.31
C SER A 216 -15.24 9.44 25.46
N LYS A 217 -15.12 9.28 24.14
CA LYS A 217 -15.20 10.37 23.17
C LYS A 217 -16.62 10.60 22.62
N GLY A 218 -17.59 9.76 22.98
CA GLY A 218 -18.96 9.84 22.48
C GLY A 218 -19.11 9.35 21.01
N TYR A 219 -18.16 8.58 20.50
CA TYR A 219 -18.21 8.02 19.13
C TYR A 219 -19.04 6.75 19.05
N PHE A 220 -19.32 6.12 20.18
CA PHE A 220 -20.08 4.88 20.28
C PHE A 220 -20.69 4.73 21.68
N ASP A 221 -21.97 4.30 21.74
CA ASP A 221 -22.73 4.09 22.98
C ASP A 221 -23.45 2.73 23.06
N GLY A 222 -23.36 1.91 21.97
CA GLY A 222 -24.01 0.62 21.88
C GLY A 222 -23.31 -0.53 22.64
N PRO A 223 -23.85 -1.76 22.58
CA PRO A 223 -23.21 -2.95 23.12
C PRO A 223 -21.93 -3.30 22.34
N ASP A 224 -20.91 -3.89 23.02
CA ASP A 224 -19.60 -4.22 22.41
C ASP A 224 -19.72 -5.06 21.13
N SER A 225 -20.74 -5.92 21.04
CA SER A 225 -20.99 -6.78 19.86
C SER A 225 -21.39 -6.01 18.59
N GLU A 226 -21.80 -4.76 18.73
CA GLU A 226 -22.19 -3.87 17.62
C GLU A 226 -21.10 -2.86 17.26
N PHE A 227 -20.00 -2.85 18.03
CA PHE A 227 -18.91 -1.92 17.79
C PHE A 227 -18.31 -2.11 16.39
N SER A 228 -18.19 -1.01 15.65
CA SER A 228 -17.52 -0.92 14.36
C SER A 228 -16.35 0.06 14.46
N PHE A 229 -15.14 -0.41 14.20
CA PHE A 229 -13.95 0.44 14.22
C PHE A 229 -14.07 1.57 13.20
N SER A 230 -14.39 1.22 11.95
CA SER A 230 -14.56 2.19 10.87
C SER A 230 -15.61 3.26 11.20
N GLN A 231 -16.80 2.87 11.68
CA GLN A 231 -17.84 3.83 12.02
C GLN A 231 -17.47 4.74 13.20
N ALA A 232 -16.77 4.20 14.20
CA ALA A 232 -16.37 4.98 15.37
C ALA A 232 -15.26 5.98 15.03
N TYR A 233 -14.24 5.57 14.25
CA TYR A 233 -13.01 6.33 14.08
C TYR A 233 -12.84 6.98 12.70
N ALA A 234 -13.50 6.47 11.68
CA ALA A 234 -13.45 6.97 10.31
C ALA A 234 -14.82 6.82 9.62
N PRO A 235 -15.88 7.52 10.11
CA PRO A 235 -17.22 7.39 9.53
C PRO A 235 -17.19 7.80 8.06
N ALA A 236 -17.74 6.94 7.19
CA ALA A 236 -17.72 7.15 5.77
C ALA A 236 -18.62 8.31 5.34
N ASP A 237 -18.10 9.17 4.49
CA ASP A 237 -18.82 10.18 3.74
C ASP A 237 -18.92 9.78 2.26
N PHE A 238 -19.37 10.69 1.41
CA PHE A 238 -19.45 10.47 -0.05
C PHE A 238 -18.08 10.12 -0.65
N SER A 239 -17.04 10.84 -0.24
CA SER A 239 -15.67 10.64 -0.73
C SER A 239 -15.12 9.27 -0.32
N ALA A 240 -15.32 8.89 0.93
CA ALA A 240 -14.93 7.59 1.46
C ALA A 240 -15.53 6.41 0.68
N LEU A 241 -16.78 6.53 0.23
CA LEU A 241 -17.43 5.49 -0.57
C LEU A 241 -17.01 5.59 -2.05
N ARG A 242 -17.22 6.78 -2.68
CA ARG A 242 -17.10 6.89 -4.13
C ARG A 242 -15.66 6.99 -4.64
N ILE A 243 -14.73 7.57 -3.87
CA ILE A 243 -13.31 7.64 -4.24
C ILE A 243 -12.55 6.43 -3.67
N CYS A 244 -12.85 6.01 -2.43
CA CYS A 244 -12.07 5.03 -1.71
C CYS A 244 -12.64 3.61 -1.88
N ASP A 245 -13.80 3.31 -1.30
CA ASP A 245 -14.37 1.96 -1.32
C ASP A 245 -14.76 1.48 -2.73
N ALA A 246 -15.02 2.38 -3.68
CA ALA A 246 -15.24 2.01 -5.07
C ALA A 246 -14.01 1.32 -5.70
N ARG A 247 -12.79 1.70 -5.30
CA ARG A 247 -11.55 1.00 -5.72
C ARG A 247 -11.48 -0.41 -5.14
N ALA A 248 -11.86 -0.58 -3.87
CA ALA A 248 -11.97 -1.91 -3.27
C ALA A 248 -13.04 -2.78 -3.96
N TRP A 249 -14.19 -2.18 -4.29
CA TRP A 249 -15.23 -2.87 -5.06
C TRP A 249 -14.72 -3.30 -6.45
N SER A 250 -13.98 -2.43 -7.16
CA SER A 250 -13.44 -2.75 -8.48
C SER A 250 -12.45 -3.90 -8.40
N PHE A 251 -11.55 -3.90 -7.42
CA PHE A 251 -10.67 -5.04 -7.20
C PHE A 251 -11.43 -6.35 -7.00
N PHE A 252 -12.45 -6.36 -6.15
CA PHE A 252 -13.26 -7.56 -5.97
C PHE A 252 -14.02 -7.96 -7.24
N ASN A 253 -14.48 -6.98 -8.03
CA ASN A 253 -15.22 -7.23 -9.27
C ASN A 253 -14.37 -7.95 -10.33
N HIS A 254 -13.04 -7.82 -10.32
CA HIS A 254 -12.16 -8.60 -11.19
C HIS A 254 -12.15 -10.10 -10.87
N PHE A 255 -12.44 -10.50 -9.61
CA PHE A 255 -12.21 -11.85 -9.14
C PHE A 255 -13.43 -12.55 -8.57
N VAL A 256 -14.51 -11.83 -8.34
CA VAL A 256 -15.71 -12.33 -7.65
C VAL A 256 -16.96 -12.05 -8.49
N GLU A 257 -17.75 -13.06 -8.76
CA GLU A 257 -19.00 -12.92 -9.49
C GLU A 257 -20.10 -12.24 -8.65
N GLY A 258 -20.99 -11.48 -9.31
CA GLY A 258 -22.15 -10.86 -8.68
C GLY A 258 -21.85 -9.64 -7.81
N MET A 259 -20.76 -8.94 -8.09
CA MET A 259 -20.37 -7.72 -7.35
C MET A 259 -21.30 -6.53 -7.59
N ASP A 260 -22.14 -6.55 -8.64
CA ASP A 260 -23.11 -5.48 -8.93
C ASP A 260 -24.05 -5.17 -7.76
N LYS A 261 -24.41 -6.19 -6.96
CA LYS A 261 -25.26 -6.00 -5.77
C LYS A 261 -24.64 -5.09 -4.71
N TYR A 262 -23.31 -4.89 -4.73
CA TYR A 262 -22.59 -4.02 -3.81
C TYR A 262 -22.36 -2.61 -4.35
N ILE A 263 -22.79 -2.28 -5.57
CA ILE A 263 -22.71 -0.92 -6.11
C ILE A 263 -23.33 0.12 -5.15
N PRO A 264 -24.51 -0.12 -4.51
CA PRO A 264 -25.07 0.81 -3.52
C PRO A 264 -24.17 1.04 -2.29
N SER A 265 -23.26 0.11 -1.98
CA SER A 265 -22.32 0.25 -0.86
C SER A 265 -21.17 1.23 -1.15
N VAL A 266 -20.93 1.56 -2.43
CA VAL A 266 -19.76 2.33 -2.88
C VAL A 266 -20.10 3.49 -3.82
N ASP A 267 -21.35 3.66 -4.24
CA ASP A 267 -21.76 4.72 -5.18
C ASP A 267 -21.86 6.12 -4.53
N GLY A 268 -21.75 6.19 -3.20
CA GLY A 268 -21.87 7.41 -2.42
C GLY A 268 -23.30 7.95 -2.27
N ARG A 269 -24.32 7.32 -2.89
CA ARG A 269 -25.72 7.78 -2.85
C ARG A 269 -26.50 7.18 -1.69
N HIS A 270 -26.01 6.08 -1.11
CA HIS A 270 -26.70 5.29 -0.09
C HIS A 270 -25.97 5.32 1.26
N ILE A 271 -25.33 6.45 1.58
CA ILE A 271 -24.58 6.63 2.83
C ILE A 271 -25.50 6.33 4.03
N GLY A 272 -25.05 5.43 4.90
CA GLY A 272 -25.77 5.03 6.12
C GLY A 272 -27.02 4.17 5.89
N THR A 273 -27.36 3.83 4.64
CA THR A 273 -28.52 2.99 4.31
C THR A 273 -28.13 1.68 3.61
N ALA A 274 -27.04 1.66 2.84
CA ALA A 274 -26.49 0.43 2.28
C ALA A 274 -25.65 -0.31 3.31
N GLU A 275 -25.65 -1.64 3.23
CA GLU A 275 -24.68 -2.45 4.00
C GLU A 275 -23.26 -2.15 3.55
N PRO A 276 -22.27 -2.06 4.46
CA PRO A 276 -20.87 -1.89 4.10
C PRO A 276 -20.36 -3.00 3.20
N LEU A 277 -19.50 -2.67 2.26
CA LEU A 277 -18.82 -3.67 1.43
C LEU A 277 -18.01 -4.62 2.33
N PRO A 278 -18.17 -5.96 2.24
CA PRO A 278 -17.42 -6.91 3.06
C PRO A 278 -15.91 -6.71 2.99
N LEU A 279 -15.20 -6.98 4.09
CA LEU A 279 -13.76 -6.79 4.19
C LEU A 279 -12.99 -7.73 3.26
N TRP A 280 -13.49 -8.94 3.00
CA TRP A 280 -12.88 -9.93 2.11
C TRP A 280 -13.92 -10.73 1.36
N PHE A 281 -13.47 -11.36 0.27
CA PHE A 281 -14.23 -12.32 -0.52
C PHE A 281 -13.35 -13.51 -0.89
N LYS A 282 -14.00 -14.66 -1.11
CA LYS A 282 -13.35 -15.79 -1.77
C LYS A 282 -13.41 -15.57 -3.28
N PRO A 283 -12.28 -15.58 -4.00
CA PRO A 283 -12.30 -15.40 -5.44
C PRO A 283 -12.93 -16.61 -6.14
N SER A 284 -13.57 -16.37 -7.29
CA SER A 284 -14.23 -17.42 -8.09
C SER A 284 -13.24 -18.41 -8.70
N LYS A 285 -11.99 -17.97 -8.90
CA LYS A 285 -10.84 -18.77 -9.39
C LYS A 285 -9.57 -18.31 -8.68
N PRO A 286 -8.55 -19.19 -8.59
CA PRO A 286 -7.25 -18.77 -8.07
C PRO A 286 -6.68 -17.58 -8.84
N VAL A 287 -6.12 -16.62 -8.10
CA VAL A 287 -5.60 -15.35 -8.62
C VAL A 287 -4.12 -15.49 -8.96
N SER A 288 -3.72 -15.18 -10.18
CA SER A 288 -2.30 -15.18 -10.58
C SER A 288 -1.62 -13.84 -10.28
N LEU A 289 -0.28 -13.86 -10.20
CA LEU A 289 0.51 -12.64 -10.04
C LEU A 289 0.23 -11.62 -11.16
N SER A 290 0.17 -12.05 -12.43
CA SER A 290 -0.15 -11.16 -13.54
C SER A 290 -1.52 -10.50 -13.41
N GLN A 291 -2.53 -11.23 -12.90
CA GLN A 291 -3.84 -10.67 -12.65
C GLN A 291 -3.84 -9.64 -11.50
N VAL A 292 -2.99 -9.84 -10.48
CA VAL A 292 -2.78 -8.83 -9.42
C VAL A 292 -2.16 -7.56 -10.01
N MET A 293 -1.13 -7.70 -10.85
CA MET A 293 -0.50 -6.58 -11.55
C MET A 293 -1.50 -5.83 -12.46
N ASP A 294 -2.33 -6.57 -13.20
CA ASP A 294 -3.36 -5.97 -14.05
C ASP A 294 -4.43 -5.23 -13.22
N ALA A 295 -4.84 -5.77 -12.07
CA ALA A 295 -5.78 -5.10 -11.18
C ALA A 295 -5.22 -3.79 -10.58
N MET A 296 -3.89 -3.70 -10.37
CA MET A 296 -3.24 -2.45 -9.95
C MET A 296 -3.30 -1.34 -11.02
N ARG A 297 -3.71 -1.67 -12.23
CA ARG A 297 -3.80 -0.79 -13.42
C ARG A 297 -5.23 -0.41 -13.78
N ASP A 298 -6.20 -0.80 -12.99
CA ASP A 298 -7.63 -0.65 -13.26
C ASP A 298 -8.10 0.80 -13.24
N HIS A 299 -9.01 1.13 -14.18
CA HIS A 299 -9.70 2.41 -14.28
C HIS A 299 -11.22 2.20 -14.35
N TYR A 300 -11.70 1.14 -13.74
CA TYR A 300 -13.11 0.70 -13.74
C TYR A 300 -13.63 0.26 -15.12
N GLU A 301 -12.76 -0.15 -16.05
CA GLU A 301 -13.13 -0.51 -17.41
C GLU A 301 -14.25 -1.58 -17.43
N GLY A 302 -15.27 -1.32 -18.27
CA GLY A 302 -16.43 -2.22 -18.44
C GLY A 302 -17.42 -2.20 -17.28
N THR A 303 -17.32 -1.30 -16.32
CA THR A 303 -18.22 -1.12 -15.19
C THR A 303 -19.07 0.15 -15.33
N PRO A 304 -20.11 0.37 -14.48
CA PRO A 304 -20.82 1.64 -14.44
C PRO A 304 -19.96 2.86 -14.05
N PHE A 305 -18.72 2.62 -13.61
CA PHE A 305 -17.77 3.66 -13.18
C PHE A 305 -16.63 3.88 -14.18
N ASP A 306 -16.71 3.28 -15.37
CA ASP A 306 -15.69 3.28 -16.42
C ASP A 306 -15.22 4.69 -16.79
N LEU A 307 -13.95 4.98 -16.52
CA LEU A 307 -13.35 6.29 -16.78
C LEU A 307 -12.89 6.48 -18.25
N THR A 308 -12.95 5.42 -19.07
CA THR A 308 -12.60 5.48 -20.51
C THR A 308 -13.80 5.81 -21.40
N SER A 309 -15.02 5.76 -20.86
CA SER A 309 -16.28 5.91 -21.61
C SER A 309 -17.14 7.09 -21.17
N ASP A 310 -16.80 7.76 -20.06
CA ASP A 310 -17.53 8.93 -19.57
C ASP A 310 -17.11 10.24 -20.30
N PRO A 311 -17.84 11.37 -20.13
CA PRO A 311 -17.47 12.63 -20.77
C PRO A 311 -16.08 13.17 -20.40
N GLY A 312 -15.51 12.73 -19.25
CA GLY A 312 -14.19 13.16 -18.77
C GLY A 312 -13.03 12.54 -19.54
N CYS A 313 -13.25 11.45 -20.28
CA CYS A 313 -12.18 10.75 -21.03
C CYS A 313 -11.72 11.48 -22.29
N GLY A 314 -12.50 12.44 -22.77
CA GLY A 314 -12.17 13.23 -23.95
C GLY A 314 -12.08 12.43 -25.26
N LEU A 315 -11.52 13.06 -26.29
CA LEU A 315 -11.44 12.50 -27.65
C LEU A 315 -10.61 11.20 -27.72
N TYR A 316 -9.63 11.08 -26.85
CA TYR A 316 -8.68 9.94 -26.86
C TYR A 316 -8.98 8.90 -25.79
N THR A 317 -10.19 8.90 -25.23
CA THR A 317 -10.68 7.93 -24.23
C THR A 317 -9.69 7.68 -23.08
N ALA A 318 -9.04 8.78 -22.60
CA ALA A 318 -8.07 8.71 -21.52
C ALA A 318 -8.78 8.52 -20.18
N PRO A 319 -8.40 7.53 -19.35
CA PRO A 319 -8.98 7.34 -18.02
C PRO A 319 -8.47 8.38 -17.01
N TYR A 320 -7.47 9.15 -17.38
CA TYR A 320 -6.81 10.15 -16.53
C TYR A 320 -7.57 11.47 -16.53
N ARG A 321 -7.62 12.13 -15.38
CA ARG A 321 -8.36 13.37 -15.21
C ARG A 321 -7.42 14.58 -15.13
N PRO A 322 -7.82 15.75 -15.70
CA PRO A 322 -6.99 16.94 -15.61
C PRO A 322 -6.85 17.42 -14.17
N THR A 323 -5.73 18.06 -13.87
CA THR A 323 -5.53 18.79 -12.61
C THR A 323 -6.22 20.14 -12.65
N PRO A 324 -6.73 20.65 -11.51
CA PRO A 324 -6.69 20.04 -10.19
C PRO A 324 -7.72 18.89 -10.03
N LEU A 325 -7.37 17.86 -9.26
CA LEU A 325 -8.31 16.78 -8.99
C LEU A 325 -9.41 17.17 -8.01
N PHE A 326 -9.15 18.18 -7.18
CA PHE A 326 -10.10 18.73 -6.21
C PHE A 326 -10.19 20.25 -6.38
N TRP A 327 -11.38 20.83 -6.26
CA TRP A 327 -11.57 22.27 -6.33
C TRP A 327 -12.82 22.72 -5.56
N ASP A 328 -12.83 23.99 -5.17
CA ASP A 328 -13.98 24.65 -4.57
C ASP A 328 -14.69 25.54 -5.60
N TYR A 329 -16.01 25.39 -5.69
CA TYR A 329 -16.84 26.27 -6.50
C TYR A 329 -18.13 26.64 -5.76
N LYS A 330 -18.39 27.94 -5.59
CA LYS A 330 -19.56 28.47 -4.86
C LYS A 330 -19.77 27.83 -3.50
N GLY A 331 -18.70 27.67 -2.72
CA GLY A 331 -18.73 27.09 -1.39
C GLY A 331 -19.02 25.58 -1.31
N LYS A 332 -18.93 24.88 -2.44
CA LYS A 332 -19.03 23.43 -2.52
C LYS A 332 -17.73 22.84 -3.01
N LYS A 333 -17.34 21.71 -2.42
CA LYS A 333 -16.19 20.92 -2.87
C LYS A 333 -16.60 20.01 -4.02
N TYR A 334 -15.76 19.96 -5.03
CA TYR A 334 -15.87 19.09 -6.19
C TYR A 334 -14.57 18.31 -6.35
N PHE A 335 -14.66 17.14 -6.98
CA PHE A 335 -13.49 16.31 -7.29
C PHE A 335 -13.76 15.50 -8.56
N HIS A 336 -12.67 15.10 -9.22
CA HIS A 336 -12.71 14.05 -10.23
C HIS A 336 -12.78 12.67 -9.57
N GLU A 337 -13.41 11.72 -10.25
CA GLU A 337 -13.37 10.33 -9.86
C GLU A 337 -11.94 9.80 -9.90
N ARG A 338 -11.67 8.82 -9.04
CA ARG A 338 -10.33 8.29 -8.87
C ARG A 338 -10.31 6.77 -9.06
N PRO A 339 -9.53 6.27 -10.03
CA PRO A 339 -9.31 4.84 -10.24
C PRO A 339 -8.21 4.30 -9.32
N ILE A 340 -7.90 3.00 -9.46
CA ILE A 340 -6.77 2.34 -8.82
C ILE A 340 -5.45 2.83 -9.41
N SER A 341 -5.33 2.88 -10.74
CA SER A 341 -4.18 3.46 -11.43
C SER A 341 -4.44 4.92 -11.76
N THR A 342 -3.49 5.78 -11.47
CA THR A 342 -3.63 7.23 -11.63
C THR A 342 -2.29 7.87 -11.98
N GLN A 343 -2.34 9.02 -12.67
CA GLN A 343 -1.14 9.82 -12.95
C GLN A 343 -0.44 10.40 -11.71
N GLN A 344 -1.00 10.19 -10.52
CA GLN A 344 -0.37 10.59 -9.25
C GLN A 344 0.53 9.50 -8.69
N THR A 345 0.48 8.27 -9.23
CA THR A 345 1.26 7.15 -8.72
C THR A 345 2.76 7.42 -8.90
N ALA A 346 3.50 7.47 -7.81
CA ALA A 346 4.96 7.59 -7.85
C ALA A 346 5.64 6.21 -7.97
N ALA A 347 5.05 5.19 -7.36
CA ALA A 347 5.49 3.81 -7.45
C ALA A 347 4.33 2.85 -7.25
N SER A 348 4.38 1.73 -7.93
CA SER A 348 3.47 0.61 -7.74
C SER A 348 4.23 -0.65 -7.37
N VAL A 349 3.72 -1.38 -6.38
CA VAL A 349 4.44 -2.50 -5.77
C VAL A 349 3.52 -3.69 -5.60
N VAL A 350 4.04 -4.89 -5.93
CA VAL A 350 3.47 -6.18 -5.51
C VAL A 350 4.52 -6.92 -4.70
N VAL A 351 4.25 -7.14 -3.42
CA VAL A 351 5.09 -7.98 -2.55
C VAL A 351 4.54 -9.41 -2.61
N GLN A 352 5.36 -10.33 -3.09
CA GLN A 352 5.09 -11.76 -3.17
C GLN A 352 5.90 -12.50 -2.12
N VAL A 353 5.24 -13.32 -1.29
CA VAL A 353 5.90 -14.13 -0.27
C VAL A 353 5.48 -15.58 -0.36
N ARG A 354 6.44 -16.53 -0.15
CA ARG A 354 6.24 -17.96 -0.41
C ARG A 354 6.91 -18.82 0.65
N SER A 355 6.13 -19.67 1.33
CA SER A 355 6.63 -20.62 2.31
C SER A 355 7.35 -21.84 1.70
N SER A 356 7.20 -22.06 0.40
CA SER A 356 7.82 -23.17 -0.34
C SER A 356 9.30 -22.93 -0.70
N LEU A 357 9.81 -21.71 -0.51
CA LEU A 357 11.16 -21.32 -0.88
C LEU A 357 11.91 -20.73 0.34
N PRO A 358 13.26 -20.86 0.39
CA PRO A 358 14.07 -20.14 1.38
C PRO A 358 13.84 -18.64 1.32
N ASN A 359 13.90 -17.95 2.47
CA ASN A 359 13.57 -16.53 2.56
C ASN A 359 14.23 -15.65 1.50
N PRO A 360 15.55 -15.72 1.21
CA PRO A 360 16.18 -14.84 0.23
C PRO A 360 15.62 -14.96 -1.20
N ILE A 361 15.02 -16.13 -1.53
CA ILE A 361 14.48 -16.46 -2.84
C ILE A 361 12.94 -16.32 -2.85
N GLY A 362 12.29 -16.70 -1.74
CA GLY A 362 10.85 -16.78 -1.61
C GLY A 362 10.15 -15.42 -1.62
N GLY A 363 10.79 -14.39 -1.07
CA GLY A 363 10.29 -13.03 -1.04
C GLY A 363 10.73 -12.25 -2.29
N VAL A 364 9.77 -11.69 -3.02
CA VAL A 364 10.03 -10.85 -4.21
C VAL A 364 9.18 -9.59 -4.11
N ILE A 365 9.81 -8.45 -4.34
CA ILE A 365 9.13 -7.21 -4.62
C ILE A 365 9.12 -6.98 -6.13
N TRP A 366 7.92 -6.91 -6.70
CA TRP A 366 7.70 -6.48 -8.09
C TRP A 366 7.46 -4.99 -8.06
N PHE A 367 8.40 -4.23 -8.62
CA PHE A 367 8.45 -2.78 -8.50
C PHE A 367 8.27 -2.11 -9.85
N ALA A 368 7.33 -1.17 -9.93
CA ALA A 368 7.13 -0.30 -11.08
C ALA A 368 7.24 1.17 -10.62
N ASN A 369 8.02 1.95 -11.34
CA ASN A 369 8.09 3.40 -11.12
C ASN A 369 6.96 4.11 -11.84
N ASP A 370 6.48 5.23 -11.29
CA ASP A 370 5.44 6.06 -11.87
C ASP A 370 4.10 5.31 -11.98
N ASP A 371 3.22 5.72 -12.87
CA ASP A 371 1.91 5.11 -13.12
C ASP A 371 2.03 3.64 -13.51
N ALA A 372 1.45 2.73 -12.71
CA ALA A 372 1.48 1.30 -12.93
C ALA A 372 0.99 0.87 -14.32
N ASN A 373 0.06 1.63 -14.93
CA ASN A 373 -0.44 1.33 -16.26
C ASN A 373 0.58 1.70 -17.34
N MET A 374 1.53 2.58 -17.06
CA MET A 374 2.54 3.04 -18.02
C MET A 374 3.87 2.30 -17.87
N ALA A 375 4.16 1.70 -16.72
CA ALA A 375 5.44 1.09 -16.38
C ALA A 375 5.35 -0.44 -16.20
N PRO A 376 6.41 -1.20 -16.53
CA PRO A 376 6.50 -2.64 -16.24
C PRO A 376 6.88 -2.87 -14.78
N TYR A 377 6.40 -3.97 -14.19
CA TYR A 377 6.89 -4.47 -12.92
C TYR A 377 8.19 -5.27 -13.10
N VAL A 378 9.21 -4.92 -12.34
CA VAL A 378 10.53 -5.56 -12.33
C VAL A 378 10.72 -6.32 -11.02
N PRO A 379 11.14 -7.61 -11.06
CA PRO A 379 11.31 -8.42 -9.87
C PRO A 379 12.62 -8.13 -9.15
N VAL A 380 12.56 -7.87 -7.85
CA VAL A 380 13.72 -7.77 -6.96
C VAL A 380 13.52 -8.69 -5.77
N HIS A 381 14.41 -9.66 -5.59
CA HIS A 381 14.33 -10.59 -4.47
C HIS A 381 14.76 -9.93 -3.15
N CYS A 382 14.11 -10.26 -2.05
CA CYS A 382 14.44 -9.73 -0.73
C CYS A 382 15.85 -10.13 -0.22
N GLY A 383 16.45 -11.14 -0.84
CA GLY A 383 17.85 -11.52 -0.58
C GLY A 383 18.91 -10.74 -1.37
N ALA A 384 18.51 -9.82 -2.26
CA ALA A 384 19.43 -8.91 -2.92
C ALA A 384 20.01 -7.92 -1.89
N THR A 385 21.26 -7.47 -2.10
CA THR A 385 21.99 -6.59 -1.17
C THR A 385 22.19 -5.17 -1.70
N ALA A 386 21.54 -4.84 -2.80
CA ALA A 386 21.36 -3.49 -3.30
C ALA A 386 20.09 -3.42 -4.15
N ALA A 387 19.43 -2.28 -4.17
CA ALA A 387 18.42 -1.97 -5.17
C ALA A 387 19.08 -1.65 -6.51
N PRO A 388 18.43 -1.89 -7.67
CA PRO A 388 18.90 -1.42 -8.96
C PRO A 388 19.20 0.07 -8.95
N ALA A 389 20.30 0.47 -9.57
CA ALA A 389 20.78 1.85 -9.52
C ALA A 389 19.75 2.85 -10.08
N CYS A 390 19.01 2.48 -11.11
CA CYS A 390 17.97 3.33 -11.69
C CYS A 390 16.72 3.47 -10.78
N PHE A 391 16.49 2.56 -9.82
CA PHE A 391 15.39 2.63 -8.85
C PHE A 391 15.77 3.39 -7.56
N ASP A 392 17.07 3.57 -7.29
CA ASP A 392 17.59 4.40 -6.19
C ASP A 392 18.69 5.35 -6.69
N PRO A 393 18.41 6.21 -7.70
CA PRO A 393 19.39 7.14 -8.25
C PRO A 393 19.84 8.14 -7.19
N LYS A 394 21.12 8.54 -7.27
CA LYS A 394 21.71 9.53 -6.33
C LYS A 394 21.68 10.96 -6.88
N ASP A 395 21.35 11.10 -8.16
CA ASP A 395 21.33 12.35 -8.93
C ASP A 395 19.92 12.78 -9.35
N ALA A 396 18.88 12.14 -8.78
CA ALA A 396 17.49 12.46 -9.04
C ALA A 396 16.66 12.47 -7.75
N ASP A 397 15.64 13.32 -7.72
CA ASP A 397 14.61 13.39 -6.71
C ASP A 397 13.30 13.90 -7.35
N GLU A 398 12.31 14.29 -6.57
CA GLU A 398 11.00 14.80 -7.04
C GLU A 398 11.09 16.11 -7.83
N ILE A 399 12.23 16.82 -7.78
CA ILE A 399 12.45 18.11 -8.45
C ILE A 399 13.54 17.98 -9.52
N ASN A 400 14.57 17.17 -9.25
CA ASN A 400 15.77 17.08 -10.11
C ASN A 400 15.62 15.89 -11.06
N PHE A 401 15.51 16.21 -12.36
CA PHE A 401 15.47 15.21 -13.43
C PHE A 401 16.83 14.57 -13.67
N SER A 402 16.86 13.27 -13.90
CA SER A 402 18.02 12.54 -14.41
C SER A 402 17.57 11.40 -15.33
N GLU A 403 18.31 11.20 -16.44
CA GLU A 403 18.13 10.06 -17.35
C GLU A 403 18.55 8.72 -16.69
N ASN A 404 19.26 8.75 -15.56
CA ASN A 404 19.62 7.56 -14.78
C ASN A 404 18.45 7.10 -13.87
N SER A 405 17.37 7.85 -13.79
CA SER A 405 16.22 7.57 -12.95
C SER A 405 15.13 6.86 -13.76
N ALA A 406 14.78 5.63 -13.39
CA ALA A 406 13.65 4.91 -13.97
C ALA A 406 12.33 5.68 -13.75
N PHE A 407 12.16 6.35 -12.58
CA PHE A 407 10.99 7.21 -12.32
C PHE A 407 10.84 8.30 -13.38
N TRP A 408 11.91 9.08 -13.63
CA TRP A 408 11.82 10.18 -14.61
C TRP A 408 11.67 9.69 -16.05
N MET A 409 12.31 8.57 -16.41
CA MET A 409 12.15 8.00 -17.75
C MET A 409 10.73 7.46 -17.98
N GLN A 410 10.14 6.75 -17.01
CA GLN A 410 8.75 6.27 -17.09
C GLN A 410 7.75 7.43 -17.07
N ASN A 411 7.95 8.42 -16.20
CA ASN A 411 7.12 9.63 -16.13
C ASN A 411 7.13 10.40 -17.47
N TRP A 412 8.27 10.49 -18.13
CA TRP A 412 8.37 11.09 -19.45
C TRP A 412 7.53 10.35 -20.48
N VAL A 413 7.65 9.02 -20.55
CA VAL A 413 6.85 8.17 -21.44
C VAL A 413 5.35 8.32 -21.12
N ALA A 414 4.95 8.24 -19.86
CA ALA A 414 3.57 8.39 -19.41
C ALA A 414 2.96 9.72 -19.89
N ASN A 415 3.69 10.83 -19.68
CA ASN A 415 3.24 12.16 -20.09
C ASN A 415 3.15 12.34 -21.61
N MET A 416 3.88 11.56 -22.42
CA MET A 416 3.70 11.51 -23.88
C MET A 416 2.42 10.76 -24.27
N VAL A 417 2.06 9.71 -23.52
CA VAL A 417 0.90 8.85 -23.80
C VAL A 417 -0.43 9.49 -23.38
N TYR A 418 -0.50 10.11 -22.20
CA TYR A 418 -1.75 10.65 -21.66
C TYR A 418 -2.56 11.51 -22.63
N PRO A 419 -1.97 12.50 -23.37
CA PRO A 419 -2.74 13.39 -24.26
C PRO A 419 -3.35 12.70 -25.47
N ARG A 420 -2.87 11.49 -25.83
CA ARG A 420 -3.31 10.72 -26.99
C ARG A 420 -3.48 9.24 -26.65
N TYR A 421 -4.04 8.96 -25.49
CA TYR A 421 -4.08 7.65 -24.86
C TYR A 421 -4.47 6.51 -25.81
N SER A 422 -5.66 6.55 -26.43
CA SER A 422 -6.12 5.49 -27.32
C SER A 422 -5.29 5.30 -28.59
N ARG A 423 -4.32 6.20 -28.87
CA ARG A 423 -3.42 6.09 -30.03
C ARG A 423 -2.05 5.55 -29.67
N LEU A 424 -1.53 5.90 -28.51
CA LEU A 424 -0.16 5.59 -28.11
C LEU A 424 -0.08 4.45 -27.09
N PHE A 425 -1.09 4.32 -26.23
CA PHE A 425 -1.11 3.28 -25.20
C PHE A 425 -1.06 1.84 -25.75
N PRO A 426 -1.69 1.47 -26.91
CA PRO A 426 -1.58 0.11 -27.42
C PRO A 426 -0.13 -0.32 -27.74
N ASP A 427 0.71 0.58 -28.23
CA ASP A 427 2.13 0.30 -28.52
C ASP A 427 2.91 0.15 -27.21
N LEU A 428 2.69 1.05 -26.25
CA LEU A 428 3.28 0.96 -24.91
C LEU A 428 2.86 -0.32 -24.19
N LEU A 429 1.58 -0.69 -24.26
CA LEU A 429 1.05 -1.92 -23.65
C LEU A 429 1.74 -3.16 -24.22
N THR A 430 1.99 -3.18 -25.53
CA THR A 430 2.71 -4.29 -26.18
C THR A 430 4.12 -4.41 -25.63
N ALA A 431 4.89 -3.32 -25.63
CA ALA A 431 6.27 -3.31 -25.11
C ALA A 431 6.33 -3.69 -23.63
N ARG A 432 5.44 -3.11 -22.79
CA ARG A 432 5.36 -3.45 -21.36
C ARG A 432 5.09 -4.93 -21.13
N ARG A 433 4.12 -5.52 -21.86
CA ARG A 433 3.79 -6.94 -21.74
C ARG A 433 4.94 -7.85 -22.18
N GLU A 434 5.67 -7.50 -23.21
CA GLU A 434 6.85 -8.25 -23.65
C GLU A 434 7.91 -8.32 -22.54
N VAL A 435 8.18 -7.20 -21.87
CA VAL A 435 9.12 -7.12 -20.74
C VAL A 435 8.64 -7.97 -19.56
N GLU A 436 7.40 -7.80 -19.11
CA GLU A 436 6.85 -8.53 -17.97
C GLU A 436 6.72 -10.03 -18.22
N ASN A 437 6.26 -10.44 -19.40
CA ASN A 437 6.18 -11.86 -19.77
C ASN A 437 7.54 -12.51 -19.73
N ARG A 438 8.59 -11.84 -20.21
CA ARG A 438 9.97 -12.33 -20.10
C ARG A 438 10.37 -12.59 -18.65
N PHE A 439 10.06 -11.68 -17.73
CA PHE A 439 10.36 -11.88 -16.31
C PHE A 439 9.57 -13.04 -15.73
N LEU A 440 8.27 -13.12 -15.98
CA LEU A 440 7.40 -14.19 -15.46
C LEU A 440 7.81 -15.56 -16.00
N GLU A 441 8.16 -15.68 -17.27
CA GLU A 441 8.60 -16.93 -17.90
C GLU A 441 9.95 -17.43 -17.35
N GLN A 442 10.88 -16.50 -17.09
CA GLN A 442 12.22 -16.84 -16.60
C GLN A 442 12.29 -17.07 -15.09
N GLN A 443 11.28 -16.65 -14.33
CA GLN A 443 11.31 -16.64 -12.87
C GLN A 443 11.55 -18.03 -12.27
N ALA A 444 10.81 -19.04 -12.71
CA ALA A 444 10.90 -20.39 -12.16
C ALA A 444 12.29 -21.04 -12.40
N ASP A 445 12.86 -20.86 -13.58
CA ASP A 445 14.18 -21.40 -13.92
C ASP A 445 15.28 -20.65 -13.18
N PHE A 446 15.17 -19.35 -13.03
CA PHE A 446 16.08 -18.54 -12.25
C PHE A 446 16.05 -18.97 -10.76
N GLU A 447 14.90 -19.11 -10.15
CA GLU A 447 14.76 -19.54 -8.75
C GLU A 447 15.31 -20.95 -8.52
N LYS A 448 15.12 -21.85 -9.47
CA LYS A 448 15.73 -23.19 -9.42
C LYS A 448 17.27 -23.14 -9.42
N GLN A 449 17.86 -22.21 -10.19
CA GLN A 449 19.31 -21.98 -10.16
C GLN A 449 19.74 -21.39 -8.81
N MET A 450 18.98 -20.44 -8.26
CA MET A 450 19.26 -19.83 -6.94
C MET A 450 19.16 -20.83 -5.80
N LEU A 451 18.23 -21.81 -5.87
CA LEU A 451 18.14 -22.90 -4.90
C LEU A 451 19.43 -23.72 -4.81
N ALA A 452 20.15 -23.90 -5.91
CA ALA A 452 21.47 -24.56 -5.90
C ALA A 452 22.53 -23.78 -5.11
N LEU A 453 22.36 -22.45 -5.02
CA LEU A 453 23.24 -21.55 -4.27
C LEU A 453 22.76 -21.31 -2.83
N SER A 454 21.64 -21.89 -2.39
CA SER A 454 20.98 -21.54 -1.11
C SER A 454 21.86 -21.72 0.15
N LYS A 455 22.89 -22.56 0.08
CA LYS A 455 23.88 -22.75 1.15
C LYS A 455 25.11 -21.82 1.04
N GLN A 456 25.21 -21.03 -0.02
CA GLN A 456 26.34 -20.14 -0.35
C GLN A 456 25.85 -18.69 -0.27
N THR A 457 25.56 -18.20 0.93
CA THR A 457 24.84 -16.95 1.19
C THR A 457 25.38 -15.76 0.41
N ALA A 458 26.71 -15.55 0.37
CA ALA A 458 27.31 -14.42 -0.34
C ALA A 458 27.14 -14.53 -1.88
N GLN A 459 27.31 -15.75 -2.43
CA GLN A 459 27.14 -15.98 -3.86
C GLN A 459 25.67 -15.85 -4.28
N LEU A 460 24.75 -16.32 -3.44
CA LEU A 460 23.31 -16.16 -3.66
C LEU A 460 22.94 -14.68 -3.68
N ALA A 461 23.34 -13.91 -2.68
CA ALA A 461 23.06 -12.49 -2.59
C ALA A 461 23.61 -11.71 -3.78
N ASP A 462 24.86 -11.99 -4.23
CA ASP A 462 25.47 -11.41 -5.40
C ASP A 462 24.68 -11.74 -6.69
N ALA A 463 24.27 -13.01 -6.86
CA ALA A 463 23.48 -13.42 -8.02
C ALA A 463 22.09 -12.76 -8.06
N LEU A 464 21.41 -12.65 -6.92
CA LEU A 464 20.11 -11.96 -6.81
C LEU A 464 20.24 -10.46 -7.11
N THR A 465 21.29 -9.81 -6.60
CA THR A 465 21.56 -8.39 -6.85
C THR A 465 21.85 -8.12 -8.32
N LYS A 466 22.71 -8.93 -8.94
CA LYS A 466 23.02 -8.81 -10.37
C LYS A 466 21.81 -9.03 -11.26
N ARG A 467 20.96 -9.98 -10.91
CA ARG A 467 19.72 -10.22 -11.68
C ARG A 467 18.78 -9.02 -11.60
N ALA A 468 18.60 -8.44 -10.41
CA ALA A 468 17.76 -7.27 -10.24
C ALA A 468 18.25 -6.08 -11.08
N GLU A 469 19.57 -5.82 -11.09
CA GLU A 469 20.17 -4.78 -11.93
C GLU A 469 19.97 -5.04 -13.42
N GLN A 470 20.15 -6.29 -13.88
CA GLN A 470 19.94 -6.67 -15.29
C GLN A 470 18.47 -6.57 -15.72
N ASP A 471 17.54 -6.92 -14.83
CA ASP A 471 16.10 -6.84 -15.13
C ASP A 471 15.61 -5.38 -15.16
N ALA A 472 16.25 -4.48 -14.43
CA ALA A 472 15.93 -3.06 -14.42
C ALA A 472 16.53 -2.27 -15.60
N ASP A 473 17.49 -2.85 -16.31
CA ASP A 473 18.14 -2.26 -17.51
C ASP A 473 17.40 -2.69 -18.80
N PHE A 474 16.09 -2.34 -18.91
CA PHE A 474 15.23 -2.70 -20.07
C PHE A 474 14.90 -1.51 -20.98
#